data_dda33e753a6e70544cad27ea3fbfe9be
#
_entry.id   dda33e753a6e70544cad27ea3fbfe9be
#
_cell.length_a   1.000
_cell.length_b   1.000
_cell.length_c   1.000
_cell.angle_alpha   90.00
_cell.angle_beta   90.00
_cell.angle_gamma   90.00
#
_symmetry.space_group_name_H-M   'P 1'
#
loop_
_entity.id
_entity.type
_entity.pdbx_description
1 polymer ?
#
loop_
_entity_poly.entity_id
_entity_poly.type
_entity_poly.pdbx_seq_one_letter_code
_entity_poly.pdbx_strand_id
1 'polypeptide(L)'
;MKAVILAAGIASRLRPLTDTTPKCLLKIGERCLLERAFDALIQNGFDEFIIVTGYRQQQIVDFLQAHYPTQDITFIYNDRYESTNNIYSLWLTRSYTDGQEILLLDSDIVFDPQIVEKLLHSDKDDILALNRHELGAEEIKVIVDDAQKVVEISKVCSISYAIGESIDRKSVV
;
A
#
# COMPACT_ATOMS: atom_id res chain seq x y z
N MET A 1 -14.18 -7.60 2.78
CA MET A 1 -13.24 -6.46 2.50
C MET A 1 -12.03 -7.01 1.78
N LYS A 2 -11.53 -6.33 0.75
CA LYS A 2 -10.37 -6.79 -0.03
C LYS A 2 -9.13 -6.00 0.34
N ALA A 3 -7.97 -6.65 0.35
CA ALA A 3 -6.68 -5.97 0.47
C ALA A 3 -6.13 -5.64 -0.93
N VAL A 4 -5.86 -4.37 -1.21
CA VAL A 4 -5.27 -3.90 -2.46
C VAL A 4 -3.84 -3.48 -2.19
N ILE A 5 -2.87 -4.11 -2.86
CA ILE A 5 -1.44 -3.81 -2.66
C ILE A 5 -0.85 -3.30 -3.98
N LEU A 6 -0.25 -2.11 -3.94
CA LEU A 6 0.40 -1.52 -5.10
C LEU A 6 1.89 -1.87 -5.13
N ALA A 7 2.29 -2.73 -6.07
CA ALA A 7 3.63 -3.31 -6.20
C ALA A 7 4.23 -3.14 -7.60
N ALA A 8 3.82 -2.10 -8.34
CA ALA A 8 4.23 -1.92 -9.73
C ALA A 8 5.57 -1.17 -9.91
N GLY A 9 6.03 -0.44 -8.88
CA GLY A 9 7.13 0.52 -8.97
C GLY A 9 8.52 -0.09 -9.19
N ILE A 10 9.40 0.64 -9.90
CA ILE A 10 10.81 0.25 -10.18
C ILE A 10 11.71 0.42 -8.96
N ALA A 11 11.39 1.38 -8.08
CA ALA A 11 12.21 1.74 -6.91
C ALA A 11 13.68 2.07 -7.27
N SER A 12 13.89 2.88 -8.30
CA SER A 12 15.22 3.21 -8.86
C SER A 12 16.20 3.82 -7.85
N ARG A 13 15.70 4.50 -6.81
CA ARG A 13 16.52 5.07 -5.73
C ARG A 13 17.23 4.02 -4.86
N LEU A 14 16.79 2.77 -4.89
CA LEU A 14 17.38 1.66 -4.13
C LEU A 14 18.34 0.82 -4.96
N ARG A 15 18.69 1.23 -6.17
CA ARG A 15 19.72 0.54 -6.96
C ARG A 15 21.07 0.58 -6.25
N PRO A 16 21.86 -0.50 -6.34
CA PRO A 16 21.69 -1.69 -7.19
C PRO A 16 20.79 -2.79 -6.60
N LEU A 17 20.25 -2.67 -5.38
CA LEU A 17 19.44 -3.70 -4.72
C LEU A 17 18.20 -4.08 -5.55
N THR A 18 17.61 -3.12 -6.24
CA THR A 18 16.41 -3.32 -7.06
C THR A 18 16.69 -3.63 -8.52
N ASP A 19 17.95 -3.79 -8.93
CA ASP A 19 18.27 -4.15 -10.32
C ASP A 19 17.80 -5.56 -10.70
N THR A 20 17.74 -6.45 -9.72
CA THR A 20 17.34 -7.87 -9.93
C THR A 20 16.14 -8.31 -9.10
N THR A 21 15.71 -7.52 -8.12
CA THR A 21 14.66 -7.88 -7.17
C THR A 21 13.69 -6.72 -7.00
N PRO A 22 12.35 -6.92 -7.12
CA PRO A 22 11.39 -5.87 -6.84
C PRO A 22 11.47 -5.45 -5.36
N LYS A 23 11.25 -4.15 -5.08
CA LYS A 23 11.41 -3.58 -3.74
C LYS A 23 10.65 -4.36 -2.67
N CYS A 24 9.42 -4.77 -2.95
CA CYS A 24 8.57 -5.50 -2.01
C CYS A 24 9.14 -6.89 -1.63
N LEU A 25 10.02 -7.46 -2.44
CA LEU A 25 10.70 -8.73 -2.14
C LEU A 25 12.08 -8.55 -1.48
N LEU A 26 12.53 -7.32 -1.24
CA LEU A 26 13.74 -7.08 -0.45
C LEU A 26 13.52 -7.54 0.99
N LYS A 27 14.52 -8.25 1.53
CA LYS A 27 14.45 -8.79 2.89
C LYS A 27 14.91 -7.79 3.94
N ILE A 28 14.20 -7.79 5.06
CA ILE A 28 14.61 -7.18 6.33
C ILE A 28 14.73 -8.34 7.34
N GLY A 29 15.94 -8.75 7.64
CA GLY A 29 16.22 -10.01 8.33
C GLY A 29 15.86 -11.20 7.43
N GLU A 30 15.11 -12.16 7.94
CA GLU A 30 14.77 -13.40 7.22
C GLU A 30 13.58 -13.24 6.25
N ARG A 31 12.76 -12.19 6.40
CA ARG A 31 11.49 -12.03 5.71
C ARG A 31 11.48 -10.80 4.81
N CYS A 32 10.83 -10.90 3.63
CA CYS A 32 10.66 -9.75 2.74
C CYS A 32 9.51 -8.83 3.20
N LEU A 33 9.46 -7.63 2.61
CA LEU A 33 8.44 -6.62 2.94
C LEU A 33 7.03 -7.14 2.65
N LEU A 34 6.84 -7.72 1.46
CA LEU A 34 5.55 -8.24 1.02
C LEU A 34 5.05 -9.38 1.90
N GLU A 35 5.94 -10.28 2.33
CA GLU A 35 5.62 -11.36 3.26
C GLU A 35 5.10 -10.82 4.60
N ARG A 36 5.76 -9.79 5.15
CA ARG A 36 5.33 -9.17 6.40
C ARG A 36 3.95 -8.54 6.26
N ALA A 37 3.69 -7.85 5.15
CA ALA A 37 2.40 -7.26 4.88
C ALA A 37 1.29 -8.33 4.73
N PHE A 38 1.56 -9.40 3.96
CA PHE A 38 0.61 -10.50 3.78
C PHE A 38 0.26 -11.19 5.10
N ASP A 39 1.27 -11.53 5.91
CA ASP A 39 1.01 -12.18 7.20
C ASP A 39 0.22 -11.29 8.15
N ALA A 40 0.50 -9.98 8.17
CA ALA A 40 -0.27 -9.03 8.98
C ALA A 40 -1.73 -8.93 8.52
N LEU A 41 -1.98 -8.95 7.21
CA LEU A 41 -3.32 -8.93 6.63
C LEU A 41 -4.08 -10.23 6.91
N ILE A 42 -3.46 -11.39 6.69
CA ILE A 42 -4.05 -12.70 6.97
C ILE A 42 -4.39 -12.84 8.46
N GLN A 43 -3.50 -12.38 9.35
CA GLN A 43 -3.74 -12.36 10.79
C GLN A 43 -4.97 -11.52 11.16
N ASN A 44 -5.28 -10.48 10.38
CA ASN A 44 -6.45 -9.62 10.53
C ASN A 44 -7.67 -10.09 9.71
N GLY A 45 -7.66 -11.32 9.19
CA GLY A 45 -8.80 -11.96 8.55
C GLY A 45 -9.00 -11.65 7.08
N PHE A 46 -7.99 -11.10 6.38
CA PHE A 46 -8.05 -10.94 4.93
C PHE A 46 -7.76 -12.27 4.23
N ASP A 47 -8.58 -12.60 3.24
CA ASP A 47 -8.48 -13.79 2.39
C ASP A 47 -8.54 -13.46 0.88
N GLU A 48 -9.00 -12.25 0.52
CA GLU A 48 -9.07 -11.74 -0.84
C GLU A 48 -8.05 -10.61 -1.05
N PHE A 49 -7.17 -10.79 -2.05
CA PHE A 49 -6.08 -9.86 -2.34
C PHE A 49 -6.10 -9.42 -3.80
N ILE A 50 -5.84 -8.14 -4.05
CA ILE A 50 -5.62 -7.59 -5.38
C ILE A 50 -4.21 -6.99 -5.40
N ILE A 51 -3.34 -7.53 -6.22
CA ILE A 51 -1.94 -7.11 -6.30
C ILE A 51 -1.70 -6.45 -7.64
N VAL A 52 -1.43 -5.14 -7.64
CA VAL A 52 -1.05 -4.45 -8.87
C VAL A 52 0.46 -4.57 -9.05
N THR A 53 0.85 -5.29 -10.07
CA THR A 53 2.25 -5.58 -10.42
C THR A 53 2.72 -4.75 -11.61
N GLY A 54 4.02 -4.64 -11.80
CA GLY A 54 4.66 -3.96 -12.92
C GLY A 54 6.09 -4.44 -13.10
N TYR A 55 7.04 -3.69 -12.53
CA TYR A 55 8.45 -4.08 -12.58
C TYR A 55 8.66 -5.47 -11.98
N ARG A 56 9.28 -6.36 -12.79
CA ARG A 56 9.60 -7.75 -12.41
C ARG A 56 8.41 -8.54 -11.83
N GLN A 57 7.22 -8.33 -12.42
CA GLN A 57 5.96 -8.92 -11.95
C GLN A 57 6.07 -10.42 -11.68
N GLN A 58 6.77 -11.19 -12.54
CA GLN A 58 6.82 -12.65 -12.42
C GLN A 58 7.41 -13.10 -11.09
N GLN A 59 8.42 -12.39 -10.55
CA GLN A 59 8.99 -12.71 -9.25
C GLN A 59 7.98 -12.53 -8.11
N ILE A 60 7.10 -11.50 -8.21
CA ILE A 60 6.05 -11.25 -7.22
C ILE A 60 4.99 -12.35 -7.30
N VAL A 61 4.56 -12.70 -8.51
CA VAL A 61 3.58 -13.76 -8.76
C VAL A 61 4.08 -15.10 -8.23
N ASP A 62 5.30 -15.51 -8.64
CA ASP A 62 5.91 -16.77 -8.23
C ASP A 62 6.06 -16.86 -6.70
N PHE A 63 6.51 -15.74 -6.07
CA PHE A 63 6.65 -15.67 -4.63
C PHE A 63 5.31 -15.89 -3.91
N LEU A 64 4.27 -15.14 -4.30
CA LEU A 64 2.98 -15.20 -3.63
C LEU A 64 2.28 -16.55 -3.86
N GLN A 65 2.35 -17.11 -5.05
CA GLN A 65 1.78 -18.43 -5.36
C GLN A 65 2.47 -19.55 -4.58
N ALA A 66 3.79 -19.44 -4.36
CA ALA A 66 4.55 -20.43 -3.62
C ALA A 66 4.31 -20.37 -2.10
N HIS A 67 4.18 -19.16 -1.53
CA HIS A 67 4.09 -18.96 -0.09
C HIS A 67 2.65 -18.89 0.44
N TYR A 68 1.70 -18.47 -0.41
CA TYR A 68 0.29 -18.27 -0.05
C TYR A 68 -0.68 -18.95 -1.02
N PRO A 69 -0.53 -20.27 -1.25
CA PRO A 69 -1.30 -21.01 -2.27
C PRO A 69 -2.80 -21.12 -1.96
N THR A 70 -3.22 -20.84 -0.73
CA THR A 70 -4.62 -20.93 -0.29
C THR A 70 -5.36 -19.61 -0.32
N GLN A 71 -4.67 -18.50 -0.58
CA GLN A 71 -5.25 -17.17 -0.63
C GLN A 71 -5.84 -16.87 -2.01
N ASP A 72 -6.97 -16.16 -2.05
CA ASP A 72 -7.54 -15.67 -3.31
C ASP A 72 -6.77 -14.41 -3.75
N ILE A 73 -5.89 -14.56 -4.73
CA ILE A 73 -5.02 -13.48 -5.20
C ILE A 73 -5.29 -13.16 -6.66
N THR A 74 -5.84 -11.98 -6.91
CA THR A 74 -5.98 -11.40 -8.24
C THR A 74 -4.75 -10.55 -8.56
N PHE A 75 -4.03 -10.88 -9.64
CA PHE A 75 -2.92 -10.08 -10.15
C PHE A 75 -3.37 -9.18 -11.29
N ILE A 76 -3.06 -7.88 -11.19
CA ILE A 76 -3.34 -6.89 -12.23
C ILE A 76 -1.99 -6.32 -12.70
N TYR A 77 -1.70 -6.43 -13.98
CA TYR A 77 -0.48 -5.90 -14.55
C TYR A 77 -0.66 -4.46 -15.02
N ASN A 78 0.13 -3.55 -14.46
CA ASN A 78 0.28 -2.20 -14.97
C ASN A 78 1.38 -2.20 -16.05
N ASP A 79 1.01 -2.29 -17.30
CA ASP A 79 1.94 -2.28 -18.46
C ASP A 79 2.63 -0.92 -18.67
N ARG A 80 2.13 0.13 -17.99
CA ARG A 80 2.65 1.49 -18.04
C ARG A 80 3.36 1.91 -16.75
N TYR A 81 3.84 0.96 -15.93
CA TYR A 81 4.45 1.22 -14.63
C TYR A 81 5.64 2.19 -14.68
N GLU A 82 6.35 2.29 -15.80
CA GLU A 82 7.49 3.20 -15.97
C GLU A 82 7.07 4.68 -16.09
N SER A 83 5.87 4.94 -16.58
CA SER A 83 5.36 6.28 -16.91
C SER A 83 4.17 6.73 -16.08
N THR A 84 3.67 5.87 -15.20
CA THR A 84 2.49 6.14 -14.37
C THR A 84 2.83 6.10 -12.87
N ASN A 85 1.91 6.56 -12.05
CA ASN A 85 2.03 6.61 -10.59
C ASN A 85 1.03 5.65 -9.91
N ASN A 86 1.02 5.65 -8.57
CA ASN A 86 0.15 4.81 -7.75
C ASN A 86 -1.34 5.02 -8.04
N ILE A 87 -1.78 6.25 -8.42
CA ILE A 87 -3.19 6.51 -8.75
C ILE A 87 -3.63 5.72 -9.98
N TYR A 88 -2.77 5.62 -11.01
CA TYR A 88 -3.09 4.81 -12.19
C TYR A 88 -3.13 3.32 -11.84
N SER A 89 -2.20 2.83 -11.02
CA SER A 89 -2.22 1.47 -10.53
C SER A 89 -3.51 1.17 -9.75
N LEU A 90 -3.94 2.07 -8.87
CA LEU A 90 -5.21 1.93 -8.17
C LEU A 90 -6.40 1.98 -9.14
N TRP A 91 -6.39 2.87 -10.14
CA TRP A 91 -7.46 2.94 -11.14
C TRP A 91 -7.65 1.64 -11.92
N LEU A 92 -6.57 0.88 -12.17
CA LEU A 92 -6.65 -0.43 -12.83
C LEU A 92 -7.47 -1.45 -12.03
N THR A 93 -7.56 -1.29 -10.71
CA THR A 93 -8.32 -2.21 -9.85
C THR A 93 -9.82 -1.97 -9.85
N ARG A 94 -10.33 -0.88 -10.44
CA ARG A 94 -11.71 -0.41 -10.33
C ARG A 94 -12.79 -1.46 -10.63
N SER A 95 -12.56 -2.35 -11.61
CA SER A 95 -13.51 -3.41 -11.94
C SER A 95 -13.66 -4.49 -10.85
N TYR A 96 -12.74 -4.52 -9.90
CA TYR A 96 -12.70 -5.47 -8.79
C TYR A 96 -13.05 -4.81 -7.44
N THR A 97 -12.97 -3.48 -7.38
CA THR A 97 -13.10 -2.69 -6.13
C THR A 97 -14.32 -1.77 -6.11
N ASP A 98 -14.95 -1.51 -7.26
CA ASP A 98 -16.10 -0.61 -7.36
C ASP A 98 -17.25 -1.08 -6.45
N GLY A 99 -17.71 -0.20 -5.56
CA GLY A 99 -18.72 -0.52 -4.55
C GLY A 99 -18.26 -1.48 -3.44
N GLN A 100 -16.96 -1.73 -3.29
CA GLN A 100 -16.40 -2.63 -2.30
C GLN A 100 -15.61 -1.88 -1.24
N GLU A 101 -15.65 -2.36 0.00
CA GLU A 101 -14.69 -1.93 1.01
C GLU A 101 -13.31 -2.50 0.70
N ILE A 102 -12.29 -1.63 0.71
CA ILE A 102 -10.89 -2.02 0.48
C ILE A 102 -9.98 -1.48 1.59
N LEU A 103 -8.92 -2.21 1.85
CA LEU A 103 -7.74 -1.71 2.53
C LEU A 103 -6.64 -1.56 1.48
N LEU A 104 -6.19 -0.33 1.24
CA LEU A 104 -5.16 -0.01 0.26
C LEU A 104 -3.81 0.14 0.96
N LEU A 105 -2.80 -0.58 0.47
CA LEU A 105 -1.43 -0.55 0.98
C LEU A 105 -0.41 -0.32 -0.14
N ASP A 106 0.65 0.40 0.18
CA ASP A 106 1.89 0.34 -0.58
C ASP A 106 2.66 -0.93 -0.21
N SER A 107 3.34 -1.54 -1.18
CA SER A 107 4.00 -2.86 -1.01
C SER A 107 5.33 -2.81 -0.27
N ASP A 108 5.79 -1.65 0.14
CA ASP A 108 7.14 -1.38 0.63
C ASP A 108 7.18 -0.82 2.07
N ILE A 109 6.08 -0.94 2.78
CA ILE A 109 5.95 -0.49 4.16
C ILE A 109 6.15 -1.65 5.14
N VAL A 110 6.65 -1.31 6.33
CA VAL A 110 6.69 -2.19 7.51
C VAL A 110 5.86 -1.54 8.60
N PHE A 111 4.87 -2.25 9.09
CA PHE A 111 3.92 -1.73 10.07
C PHE A 111 3.58 -2.78 11.13
N ASP A 112 3.09 -2.33 12.27
CA ASP A 112 2.54 -3.21 13.30
C ASP A 112 1.16 -3.72 12.84
N PRO A 113 0.88 -5.03 12.88
CA PRO A 113 -0.43 -5.60 12.53
C PRO A 113 -1.62 -4.95 13.26
N GLN A 114 -1.41 -4.41 14.45
CA GLN A 114 -2.42 -3.67 15.21
C GLN A 114 -2.92 -2.40 14.49
N ILE A 115 -2.16 -1.85 13.54
CA ILE A 115 -2.61 -0.71 12.73
C ILE A 115 -3.79 -1.15 11.85
N VAL A 116 -3.70 -2.32 11.23
CA VAL A 116 -4.79 -2.89 10.43
C VAL A 116 -6.02 -3.13 11.31
N GLU A 117 -5.83 -3.74 12.48
CA GLU A 117 -6.91 -3.96 13.45
C GLU A 117 -7.63 -2.65 13.82
N LYS A 118 -6.88 -1.58 14.11
CA LYS A 118 -7.46 -0.26 14.42
C LYS A 118 -8.24 0.35 13.25
N LEU A 119 -7.74 0.20 12.01
CA LEU A 119 -8.46 0.65 10.81
C LEU A 119 -9.77 -0.11 10.62
N LEU A 120 -9.77 -1.43 10.85
CA LEU A 120 -10.94 -2.28 10.68
C LEU A 120 -12.03 -1.99 11.73
N HIS A 121 -11.64 -1.65 12.97
CA HIS A 121 -12.58 -1.37 14.07
C HIS A 121 -13.04 0.09 14.14
N SER A 122 -12.62 0.93 13.22
CA SER A 122 -13.10 2.31 13.19
C SER A 122 -14.55 2.40 12.69
N ASP A 123 -15.29 3.33 13.25
CA ASP A 123 -16.66 3.67 12.87
C ASP A 123 -16.75 4.61 11.65
N LYS A 124 -15.61 4.91 11.02
CA LYS A 124 -15.53 5.78 9.85
C LYS A 124 -15.45 4.96 8.57
N ASP A 125 -16.07 5.47 7.51
CA ASP A 125 -16.06 4.83 6.20
C ASP A 125 -14.69 4.94 5.53
N ASP A 126 -14.13 6.18 5.48
CA ASP A 126 -12.84 6.46 4.89
C ASP A 126 -11.83 6.87 5.94
N ILE A 127 -10.72 6.12 6.05
CA ILE A 127 -9.72 6.31 7.08
C ILE A 127 -8.33 6.27 6.46
N LEU A 128 -7.48 7.18 6.92
CA LEU A 128 -6.07 7.24 6.56
C LEU A 128 -5.21 7.01 7.80
N ALA A 129 -4.32 6.03 7.76
CA ALA A 129 -3.30 5.86 8.79
C ALA A 129 -2.20 6.90 8.62
N LEU A 130 -1.85 7.58 9.71
CA LEU A 130 -0.84 8.62 9.74
C LEU A 130 0.29 8.26 10.69
N ASN A 131 1.52 8.56 10.27
CA ASN A 131 2.68 8.62 11.16
C ASN A 131 2.90 10.08 11.59
N ARG A 132 3.00 10.30 12.90
CA ARG A 132 3.28 11.62 13.48
C ARG A 132 4.73 11.70 13.94
N HIS A 133 5.55 12.39 13.17
CA HIS A 133 6.95 12.69 13.44
C HIS A 133 7.29 14.06 12.86
N GLU A 134 8.53 14.49 12.99
CA GLU A 134 9.01 15.70 12.35
C GLU A 134 9.03 15.51 10.83
N LEU A 135 8.24 16.33 10.12
CA LEU A 135 8.05 16.20 8.68
C LEU A 135 9.14 16.96 7.91
N GLY A 136 9.69 16.32 6.89
CA GLY A 136 10.63 16.92 5.94
C GLY A 136 9.99 17.28 4.59
N ALA A 137 10.82 17.41 3.58
CA ALA A 137 10.38 17.78 2.23
C ALA A 137 9.84 16.59 1.41
N GLU A 138 10.30 15.38 1.70
CA GLU A 138 10.00 14.18 0.90
C GLU A 138 8.73 13.46 1.31
N GLU A 139 8.24 13.68 2.53
CA GLU A 139 7.07 13.01 3.07
C GLU A 139 5.78 13.50 2.41
N ILE A 140 4.81 12.57 2.30
CA ILE A 140 3.46 12.88 1.83
C ILE A 140 2.64 13.41 3.00
N LYS A 141 2.57 14.72 3.09
CA LYS A 141 1.91 15.45 4.17
C LYS A 141 0.39 15.41 4.04
N VAL A 142 -0.28 15.36 5.19
CA VAL A 142 -1.74 15.35 5.27
C VAL A 142 -2.22 16.55 6.06
N ILE A 143 -3.15 17.31 5.47
CA ILE A 143 -3.85 18.42 6.11
C ILE A 143 -5.31 18.02 6.32
N VAL A 144 -5.85 18.33 7.48
CA VAL A 144 -7.27 18.11 7.82
C VAL A 144 -7.95 19.43 8.16
N ASP A 145 -9.27 19.46 8.03
CA ASP A 145 -10.12 20.53 8.53
C ASP A 145 -10.43 20.38 10.03
N ASP A 146 -11.22 21.32 10.57
CA ASP A 146 -11.63 21.31 12.00
C ASP A 146 -12.47 20.08 12.35
N ALA A 147 -13.11 19.42 11.38
CA ALA A 147 -13.87 18.18 11.53
C ALA A 147 -13.00 16.93 11.40
N GLN A 148 -11.68 17.06 11.34
CA GLN A 148 -10.69 15.98 11.11
C GLN A 148 -10.88 15.26 9.77
N LYS A 149 -11.47 15.91 8.77
CA LYS A 149 -11.52 15.39 7.41
C LYS A 149 -10.28 15.80 6.63
N VAL A 150 -9.72 14.86 5.87
CA VAL A 150 -8.58 15.12 5.00
C VAL A 150 -8.99 16.08 3.89
N VAL A 151 -8.31 17.23 3.79
CA VAL A 151 -8.53 18.25 2.77
C VAL A 151 -7.39 18.33 1.76
N GLU A 152 -6.18 17.90 2.15
CA GLU A 152 -5.03 17.86 1.24
C GLU A 152 -4.09 16.72 1.61
N ILE A 153 -3.59 16.02 0.59
CA ILE A 153 -2.51 15.01 0.67
C ILE A 153 -1.49 15.37 -0.40
N SER A 154 -0.32 15.87 0.01
CA SER A 154 0.67 16.36 -0.94
C SER A 154 2.09 16.39 -0.35
N LYS A 155 3.11 16.28 -1.21
CA LYS A 155 4.51 16.55 -0.84
C LYS A 155 4.80 18.04 -0.71
N VAL A 156 4.04 18.89 -1.42
CA VAL A 156 4.31 20.32 -1.56
C VAL A 156 3.46 21.21 -0.65
N CYS A 157 2.51 20.65 0.10
CA CYS A 157 1.75 21.43 1.06
C CYS A 157 2.62 21.91 2.24
N SER A 158 2.16 22.96 2.93
CA SER A 158 2.89 23.56 4.05
C SER A 158 3.00 22.59 5.24
N ILE A 159 4.23 22.37 5.71
CA ILE A 159 4.51 21.56 6.90
C ILE A 159 3.80 22.09 8.14
N SER A 160 3.64 23.42 8.25
CA SER A 160 3.02 24.06 9.43
C SER A 160 1.54 23.69 9.64
N TYR A 161 0.84 23.23 8.61
CA TYR A 161 -0.55 22.79 8.68
C TYR A 161 -0.73 21.29 8.64
N ALA A 162 0.34 20.55 8.38
CA ALA A 162 0.30 19.10 8.27
C ALA A 162 0.21 18.45 9.65
N ILE A 163 -0.67 17.45 9.78
CA ILE A 163 -0.86 16.69 11.02
C ILE A 163 -0.03 15.40 11.08
N GLY A 164 0.58 14.98 9.97
CA GLY A 164 1.40 13.80 9.85
C GLY A 164 1.68 13.41 8.40
N GLU A 165 2.39 12.30 8.23
CA GLU A 165 2.65 11.64 6.95
C GLU A 165 1.62 10.54 6.70
N SER A 166 1.15 10.45 5.44
CA SER A 166 0.29 9.34 5.00
C SER A 166 1.08 8.04 4.92
N ILE A 167 0.58 6.98 5.57
CA ILE A 167 1.15 5.64 5.51
C ILE A 167 0.25 4.73 4.65
N ASP A 168 -1.01 4.55 5.08
CA ASP A 168 -1.98 3.64 4.47
C ASP A 168 -3.40 4.13 4.68
N ARG A 169 -4.36 3.57 3.91
CA ARG A 169 -5.77 3.97 4.01
C ARG A 169 -6.74 2.81 3.85
N LYS A 170 -7.83 2.85 4.62
CA LYS A 170 -9.07 2.13 4.37
C LYS A 170 -10.02 3.05 3.62
N SER A 171 -10.67 2.56 2.58
CA SER A 171 -11.65 3.31 1.80
C SER A 171 -12.79 2.41 1.35
N VAL A 172 -13.98 3.00 1.24
CA VAL A 172 -15.10 2.43 0.48
C VAL A 172 -15.05 3.08 -0.91
N VAL A 173 -14.90 2.28 -1.94
CA VAL A 173 -14.80 2.77 -3.32
C VAL A 173 -16.08 2.50 -4.08
#